data_219b202aa2f862f7e0bd8c57b6a8758c
#
_entry.id   219b202aa2f862f7e0bd8c57b6a8758c
#
_cell.length_a   1.000
_cell.length_b   1.000
_cell.length_c   1.000
_cell.angle_alpha   90.00
_cell.angle_beta   90.00
_cell.angle_gamma   90.00
#
_symmetry.space_group_name_H-M   'P 1'
#
loop_
_entity.id
_entity.type
_entity.pdbx_description
1 polymer ?
#
loop_
_entity_poly.entity_id
_entity_poly.type
_entity_poly.pdbx_seq_one_letter_code
_entity_poly.pdbx_strand_id
1 'polypeptide(L)'
;MNGSKIRILIVEDEKIIGLDIKHTLEKIGYEVVNIVKSGEAAIDLAGELKPDLVMMDIMLSGGISGIDAAEAIRRKFDIPVIYLTGLTDEETFDKAKITQPFGYLPKPFDQKGLHSAIEMGLYKHKIESLLKQKTIELEEEKKKTDNLLMNILPAGIVKELKLNGSVKPRLFESITIMFANFHNFISLIQKYEPVKVVGQLNEIYHQFDMIVEYSGLEKMKTIGNTYMIGGGLPIESDDHALKIIEVALKMSEYVQRLNSKNNLEWQLRIGINSGQVVAGVVGTHKFTYDVWGDTVNIASRMENSCEPGKINITRTTYELVNDIYDCEYRGKLNAKGMGEIDMFFVNGLK
;
A
#
# COMPACT_ATOMS: atom_id res chain seq x y z
N MET A 1 2.03 -16.73 -41.69
CA MET A 1 2.32 -16.72 -40.25
C MET A 1 2.94 -18.06 -39.90
N ASN A 2 4.27 -18.13 -39.73
CA ASN A 2 4.92 -19.37 -39.27
C ASN A 2 4.63 -19.49 -37.75
N GLY A 3 3.47 -20.09 -37.40
CA GLY A 3 3.20 -20.47 -36.03
C GLY A 3 4.07 -21.66 -35.67
N SER A 4 4.85 -21.62 -34.61
CA SER A 4 5.48 -22.79 -34.03
C SER A 4 4.39 -23.84 -33.78
N LYS A 5 4.67 -25.11 -34.11
CA LYS A 5 3.74 -26.18 -33.79
C LYS A 5 3.55 -26.30 -32.30
N ILE A 6 2.32 -26.57 -31.87
CA ILE A 6 2.00 -26.84 -30.46
C ILE A 6 2.71 -28.15 -30.07
N ARG A 7 3.47 -28.09 -28.96
CA ARG A 7 4.35 -29.16 -28.48
C ARG A 7 3.65 -29.93 -27.35
N ILE A 8 3.47 -31.22 -27.55
CA ILE A 8 2.69 -32.09 -26.66
C ILE A 8 3.58 -33.17 -26.07
N LEU A 9 3.55 -33.35 -24.75
CA LEU A 9 4.12 -34.49 -24.04
C LEU A 9 3.00 -35.52 -23.80
N ILE A 10 3.24 -36.78 -24.17
CA ILE A 10 2.32 -37.90 -23.95
C ILE A 10 2.83 -38.70 -22.74
N VAL A 11 1.92 -39.03 -21.83
CA VAL A 11 2.18 -39.90 -20.67
C VAL A 11 1.21 -41.07 -20.74
N GLU A 12 1.72 -42.23 -21.16
CA GLU A 12 0.97 -43.46 -21.43
C GLU A 12 1.89 -44.66 -21.24
N ASP A 13 1.55 -45.60 -20.37
CA ASP A 13 2.37 -46.76 -20.05
C ASP A 13 2.25 -47.87 -21.12
N GLU A 14 1.10 -47.93 -21.81
CA GLU A 14 0.89 -48.82 -22.94
C GLU A 14 1.54 -48.29 -24.23
N LYS A 15 2.67 -48.87 -24.62
CA LYS A 15 3.46 -48.40 -25.78
C LYS A 15 2.65 -48.28 -27.10
N ILE A 16 1.72 -49.20 -27.32
CA ILE A 16 0.91 -49.24 -28.58
C ILE A 16 -0.01 -48.04 -28.58
N ILE A 17 -0.69 -47.75 -27.46
CA ILE A 17 -1.62 -46.61 -27.31
C ILE A 17 -0.86 -45.32 -27.47
N GLY A 18 0.28 -45.17 -26.78
CA GLY A 18 1.11 -43.94 -26.85
C GLY A 18 1.59 -43.65 -28.29
N LEU A 19 1.96 -44.70 -29.06
CA LEU A 19 2.36 -44.55 -30.47
C LEU A 19 1.17 -44.18 -31.39
N ASP A 20 -0.01 -44.71 -31.14
CA ASP A 20 -1.22 -44.38 -31.91
C ASP A 20 -1.64 -42.91 -31.66
N ILE A 21 -1.60 -42.46 -30.38
CA ILE A 21 -1.82 -41.07 -30.03
C ILE A 21 -0.81 -40.15 -30.75
N LYS A 22 0.48 -40.50 -30.70
CA LYS A 22 1.53 -39.76 -31.40
C LYS A 22 1.26 -39.63 -32.88
N HIS A 23 0.99 -40.77 -33.56
CA HIS A 23 0.70 -40.77 -35.00
C HIS A 23 -0.50 -39.87 -35.34
N THR A 24 -1.56 -39.94 -34.52
CA THR A 24 -2.76 -39.13 -34.72
C THR A 24 -2.48 -37.65 -34.52
N LEU A 25 -1.74 -37.27 -33.48
CA LEU A 25 -1.36 -35.89 -33.21
C LEU A 25 -0.48 -35.28 -34.31
N GLU A 26 0.52 -36.03 -34.77
CA GLU A 26 1.42 -35.58 -35.86
C GLU A 26 0.66 -35.39 -37.16
N LYS A 27 -0.31 -36.27 -37.46
CA LYS A 27 -1.18 -36.18 -38.64
C LYS A 27 -2.04 -34.92 -38.64
N ILE A 28 -2.48 -34.46 -37.50
CA ILE A 28 -3.28 -33.23 -37.35
C ILE A 28 -2.44 -31.95 -37.10
N GLY A 29 -1.12 -32.11 -37.16
CA GLY A 29 -0.19 -30.95 -37.19
C GLY A 29 0.47 -30.57 -35.89
N TYR A 30 0.24 -31.31 -34.80
CA TYR A 30 0.94 -31.12 -33.53
C TYR A 30 2.35 -31.74 -33.56
N GLU A 31 3.20 -31.29 -32.62
CA GLU A 31 4.53 -31.86 -32.38
C GLU A 31 4.53 -32.67 -31.10
N VAL A 32 4.82 -33.97 -31.17
CA VAL A 32 5.00 -34.77 -29.95
C VAL A 32 6.45 -34.74 -29.54
N VAL A 33 6.73 -34.05 -28.40
CA VAL A 33 8.09 -33.87 -27.90
C VAL A 33 8.66 -35.11 -27.27
N ASN A 34 7.82 -35.93 -26.61
CA ASN A 34 8.20 -37.24 -26.08
C ASN A 34 6.96 -38.09 -25.72
N ILE A 35 7.19 -39.39 -25.47
CA ILE A 35 6.22 -40.33 -24.88
C ILE A 35 6.91 -40.94 -23.66
N VAL A 36 6.31 -40.81 -22.48
CA VAL A 36 6.82 -41.39 -21.23
C VAL A 36 5.79 -42.32 -20.62
N LYS A 37 6.25 -43.22 -19.74
CA LYS A 37 5.43 -44.30 -19.19
C LYS A 37 5.08 -44.13 -17.72
N SER A 38 5.70 -43.16 -17.02
CA SER A 38 5.46 -42.95 -15.59
C SER A 38 5.26 -41.49 -15.25
N GLY A 39 4.60 -41.23 -14.11
CA GLY A 39 4.34 -39.89 -13.60
C GLY A 39 5.63 -39.14 -13.26
N GLU A 40 6.64 -39.85 -12.73
CA GLU A 40 7.95 -39.25 -12.37
C GLU A 40 8.66 -38.71 -13.63
N ALA A 41 8.77 -39.57 -14.67
CA ALA A 41 9.37 -39.17 -15.94
C ALA A 41 8.60 -38.01 -16.60
N ALA A 42 7.26 -37.99 -16.45
CA ALA A 42 6.43 -36.89 -16.94
C ALA A 42 6.76 -35.56 -16.26
N ILE A 43 6.94 -35.54 -14.94
CA ILE A 43 7.30 -34.31 -14.16
C ILE A 43 8.67 -33.82 -14.60
N ASP A 44 9.67 -34.69 -14.69
CA ASP A 44 11.04 -34.31 -15.05
C ASP A 44 11.10 -33.73 -16.49
N LEU A 45 10.53 -34.41 -17.44
CA LEU A 45 10.53 -33.98 -18.84
C LEU A 45 9.61 -32.76 -19.10
N ALA A 46 8.52 -32.62 -18.36
CA ALA A 46 7.73 -31.39 -18.43
C ALA A 46 8.55 -30.13 -18.04
N GLY A 47 9.42 -30.26 -17.03
CA GLY A 47 10.33 -29.19 -16.61
C GLY A 47 11.45 -28.92 -17.63
N GLU A 48 12.01 -29.97 -18.22
CA GLU A 48 13.10 -29.88 -19.20
C GLU A 48 12.63 -29.39 -20.57
N LEU A 49 11.62 -30.04 -21.13
CA LEU A 49 11.14 -29.80 -22.50
C LEU A 49 10.15 -28.66 -22.61
N LYS A 50 9.50 -28.28 -21.51
CA LYS A 50 8.47 -27.22 -21.45
C LYS A 50 7.45 -27.36 -22.59
N PRO A 51 6.69 -28.46 -22.64
CA PRO A 51 5.64 -28.64 -23.65
C PRO A 51 4.50 -27.62 -23.44
N ASP A 52 3.76 -27.31 -24.48
CA ASP A 52 2.58 -26.45 -24.41
C ASP A 52 1.39 -27.16 -23.75
N LEU A 53 1.37 -28.50 -23.76
CA LEU A 53 0.31 -29.32 -23.17
C LEU A 53 0.84 -30.73 -22.86
N VAL A 54 0.30 -31.32 -21.78
CA VAL A 54 0.53 -32.73 -21.43
C VAL A 54 -0.76 -33.51 -21.59
N MET A 55 -0.68 -34.63 -22.30
CA MET A 55 -1.72 -35.65 -22.32
C MET A 55 -1.34 -36.76 -21.36
N MET A 56 -2.13 -36.97 -20.32
CA MET A 56 -1.83 -37.82 -19.18
C MET A 56 -2.83 -38.95 -19.03
N ASP A 57 -2.39 -40.19 -19.10
CA ASP A 57 -3.23 -41.27 -18.62
C ASP A 57 -3.43 -41.22 -17.13
N ILE A 58 -4.65 -41.37 -16.67
CA ILE A 58 -4.98 -41.40 -15.24
C ILE A 58 -4.40 -42.66 -14.59
N MET A 59 -4.48 -43.79 -15.27
CA MET A 59 -4.08 -45.09 -14.76
C MET A 59 -2.68 -45.46 -15.27
N LEU A 60 -1.67 -44.95 -14.58
CA LEU A 60 -0.27 -45.31 -14.88
C LEU A 60 0.19 -46.44 -14.00
N SER A 61 0.92 -47.41 -14.60
CA SER A 61 1.64 -48.44 -13.86
C SER A 61 2.94 -47.86 -13.30
N GLY A 62 3.01 -47.59 -11.99
CA GLY A 62 4.23 -47.03 -11.38
C GLY A 62 4.03 -46.44 -9.97
N GLY A 63 5.01 -45.70 -9.48
CA GLY A 63 5.01 -45.15 -8.11
C GLY A 63 4.06 -43.96 -7.91
N ILE A 64 3.92 -43.07 -8.91
CA ILE A 64 3.08 -41.88 -8.84
C ILE A 64 1.92 -42.04 -9.84
N SER A 65 0.69 -41.76 -9.38
CA SER A 65 -0.48 -41.79 -10.26
C SER A 65 -0.45 -40.64 -11.29
N GLY A 66 -1.16 -40.85 -12.43
CA GLY A 66 -1.30 -39.76 -13.41
C GLY A 66 -1.92 -38.49 -12.84
N ILE A 67 -2.80 -38.62 -11.83
CA ILE A 67 -3.42 -37.50 -11.14
C ILE A 67 -2.38 -36.69 -10.32
N ASP A 68 -1.55 -37.38 -9.52
CA ASP A 68 -0.50 -36.72 -8.70
C ASP A 68 0.58 -36.08 -9.59
N ALA A 69 0.93 -36.74 -10.70
CA ALA A 69 1.86 -36.22 -11.70
C ALA A 69 1.32 -34.94 -12.36
N ALA A 70 0.06 -34.94 -12.76
CA ALA A 70 -0.61 -33.80 -13.39
C ALA A 70 -0.70 -32.60 -12.43
N GLU A 71 -1.02 -32.83 -11.14
CA GLU A 71 -1.02 -31.80 -10.12
C GLU A 71 0.38 -31.19 -9.94
N ALA A 72 1.40 -32.04 -9.86
CA ALA A 72 2.80 -31.60 -9.73
C ALA A 72 3.26 -30.76 -10.94
N ILE A 73 2.93 -31.18 -12.17
CA ILE A 73 3.24 -30.46 -13.41
C ILE A 73 2.56 -29.11 -13.43
N ARG A 74 1.25 -29.07 -13.16
CA ARG A 74 0.48 -27.82 -13.12
C ARG A 74 1.03 -26.85 -12.09
N ARG A 75 1.28 -27.30 -10.86
CA ARG A 75 1.77 -26.46 -9.78
C ARG A 75 3.17 -25.91 -9.98
N LYS A 76 4.09 -26.73 -10.56
CA LYS A 76 5.50 -26.36 -10.72
C LYS A 76 5.76 -25.56 -12.00
N PHE A 77 5.06 -25.88 -13.09
CA PHE A 77 5.39 -25.39 -14.42
C PHE A 77 4.27 -24.63 -15.12
N ASP A 78 3.04 -24.65 -14.55
CA ASP A 78 1.84 -24.01 -15.12
C ASP A 78 1.51 -24.54 -16.55
N ILE A 79 1.76 -25.84 -16.80
CA ILE A 79 1.49 -26.50 -18.07
C ILE A 79 0.11 -27.17 -18.00
N PRO A 80 -0.77 -26.94 -18.99
CA PRO A 80 -2.10 -27.56 -19.01
C PRO A 80 -2.01 -29.06 -19.21
N VAL A 81 -2.85 -29.81 -18.47
CA VAL A 81 -2.95 -31.26 -18.55
C VAL A 81 -4.34 -31.65 -18.99
N ILE A 82 -4.41 -32.55 -19.97
CA ILE A 82 -5.64 -33.24 -20.40
C ILE A 82 -5.52 -34.70 -20.01
N TYR A 83 -6.53 -35.21 -19.28
CA TYR A 83 -6.56 -36.61 -18.90
C TYR A 83 -7.10 -37.50 -20.03
N LEU A 84 -6.43 -38.62 -20.21
CA LEU A 84 -6.93 -39.75 -21.00
C LEU A 84 -7.61 -40.69 -20.01
N THR A 85 -8.89 -41.01 -20.21
CA THR A 85 -9.69 -41.79 -19.26
C THR A 85 -10.28 -43.04 -19.90
N GLY A 86 -10.19 -44.19 -19.21
CA GLY A 86 -11.04 -45.37 -19.51
C GLY A 86 -12.43 -45.19 -18.89
N LEU A 87 -13.43 -45.87 -19.45
CA LEU A 87 -14.86 -45.71 -19.11
C LEU A 87 -15.30 -46.28 -17.73
N THR A 88 -14.40 -46.76 -16.84
CA THR A 88 -14.77 -47.73 -15.83
C THR A 88 -14.57 -47.37 -14.36
N ASP A 89 -14.15 -46.16 -14.02
CA ASP A 89 -13.90 -45.86 -12.59
C ASP A 89 -14.38 -44.47 -12.14
N GLU A 90 -15.59 -44.40 -11.55
CA GLU A 90 -16.19 -43.16 -11.01
C GLU A 90 -15.38 -42.56 -9.89
N GLU A 91 -14.73 -43.37 -9.01
CA GLU A 91 -13.92 -42.85 -7.90
C GLU A 91 -12.67 -42.14 -8.39
N THR A 92 -12.00 -42.67 -9.38
CA THR A 92 -10.80 -42.09 -10.00
C THR A 92 -11.15 -40.80 -10.76
N PHE A 93 -12.33 -40.79 -11.39
CA PHE A 93 -12.83 -39.58 -12.09
C PHE A 93 -13.12 -38.43 -11.09
N ASP A 94 -13.70 -38.73 -9.93
CA ASP A 94 -13.96 -37.71 -8.93
C ASP A 94 -12.67 -37.15 -8.28
N LYS A 95 -11.66 -37.99 -8.08
CA LYS A 95 -10.31 -37.52 -7.66
C LYS A 95 -9.66 -36.65 -8.73
N ALA A 96 -9.77 -37.02 -9.99
CA ALA A 96 -9.24 -36.24 -11.11
C ALA A 96 -9.92 -34.88 -11.28
N LYS A 97 -11.20 -34.72 -10.92
CA LYS A 97 -11.89 -33.43 -10.91
C LYS A 97 -11.28 -32.43 -9.93
N ILE A 98 -10.79 -32.90 -8.78
CA ILE A 98 -10.20 -32.03 -7.72
C ILE A 98 -8.96 -31.31 -8.24
N THR A 99 -8.17 -31.95 -9.12
CA THR A 99 -6.96 -31.34 -9.73
C THR A 99 -7.28 -30.28 -10.78
N GLN A 100 -8.58 -30.04 -11.07
CA GLN A 100 -9.06 -29.05 -12.05
C GLN A 100 -8.32 -29.13 -13.41
N PRO A 101 -8.38 -30.28 -14.11
CA PRO A 101 -7.69 -30.42 -15.38
C PRO A 101 -8.30 -29.54 -16.46
N PHE A 102 -7.54 -29.31 -17.50
CA PHE A 102 -8.01 -28.50 -18.63
C PHE A 102 -8.94 -29.27 -19.57
N GLY A 103 -8.98 -30.59 -19.46
CA GLY A 103 -9.89 -31.43 -20.20
C GLY A 103 -9.81 -32.91 -19.82
N TYR A 104 -10.82 -33.66 -20.25
CA TYR A 104 -10.88 -35.13 -20.20
C TYR A 104 -11.14 -35.64 -21.58
N LEU A 105 -10.47 -36.70 -21.97
CA LEU A 105 -10.67 -37.38 -23.24
C LEU A 105 -10.90 -38.90 -23.00
N PRO A 106 -12.15 -39.37 -23.09
CA PRO A 106 -12.45 -40.79 -22.87
C PRO A 106 -11.90 -41.66 -24.00
N LYS A 107 -11.28 -42.78 -23.64
CA LYS A 107 -10.85 -43.82 -24.59
C LYS A 107 -12.05 -44.76 -24.94
N PRO A 108 -12.24 -45.18 -26.21
CA PRO A 108 -11.48 -44.82 -27.39
C PRO A 108 -11.88 -43.44 -27.94
N PHE A 109 -10.93 -42.68 -28.44
CA PHE A 109 -11.15 -41.36 -29.03
C PHE A 109 -10.81 -41.36 -30.53
N ASP A 110 -11.46 -40.46 -31.24
CA ASP A 110 -11.18 -40.22 -32.66
C ASP A 110 -10.31 -38.96 -32.83
N GLN A 111 -9.84 -38.71 -34.03
CA GLN A 111 -9.02 -37.56 -34.39
C GLN A 111 -9.70 -36.22 -34.07
N LYS A 112 -11.03 -36.11 -34.23
CA LYS A 112 -11.78 -34.88 -33.96
C LYS A 112 -11.89 -34.62 -32.47
N GLY A 113 -12.17 -35.65 -31.66
CA GLY A 113 -12.22 -35.56 -30.20
C GLY A 113 -10.88 -35.13 -29.63
N LEU A 114 -9.77 -35.71 -30.11
CA LEU A 114 -8.43 -35.37 -29.73
C LEU A 114 -8.10 -33.88 -30.01
N HIS A 115 -8.34 -33.43 -31.24
CA HIS A 115 -8.14 -32.03 -31.63
C HIS A 115 -8.98 -31.08 -30.80
N SER A 116 -10.26 -31.35 -30.62
CA SER A 116 -11.18 -30.53 -29.86
C SER A 116 -10.75 -30.38 -28.38
N ALA A 117 -10.33 -31.49 -27.75
CA ALA A 117 -9.88 -31.49 -26.35
C ALA A 117 -8.62 -30.64 -26.19
N ILE A 118 -7.66 -30.73 -27.10
CA ILE A 118 -6.42 -29.95 -27.07
C ILE A 118 -6.72 -28.47 -27.24
N GLU A 119 -7.48 -28.08 -28.25
CA GLU A 119 -7.82 -26.66 -28.49
C GLU A 119 -8.58 -26.06 -27.31
N MET A 120 -9.55 -26.78 -26.74
CA MET A 120 -10.29 -26.31 -25.57
C MET A 120 -9.41 -26.23 -24.35
N GLY A 121 -8.52 -27.19 -24.12
CA GLY A 121 -7.58 -27.18 -22.98
C GLY A 121 -6.61 -26.03 -23.06
N LEU A 122 -6.01 -25.79 -24.21
CA LEU A 122 -5.10 -24.65 -24.44
C LEU A 122 -5.84 -23.32 -24.32
N TYR A 123 -7.04 -23.20 -24.86
CA TYR A 123 -7.85 -21.98 -24.74
C TYR A 123 -8.22 -21.69 -23.31
N LYS A 124 -8.68 -22.70 -22.55
CA LYS A 124 -9.00 -22.55 -21.12
C LYS A 124 -7.77 -22.10 -20.31
N HIS A 125 -6.61 -22.73 -20.51
CA HIS A 125 -5.36 -22.36 -19.86
C HIS A 125 -4.97 -20.92 -20.17
N LYS A 126 -5.06 -20.51 -21.44
CA LYS A 126 -4.77 -19.13 -21.86
C LYS A 126 -5.68 -18.12 -21.15
N ILE A 127 -6.98 -18.41 -21.02
CA ILE A 127 -7.93 -17.52 -20.34
C ILE A 127 -7.64 -17.46 -18.84
N GLU A 128 -7.36 -18.59 -18.18
CA GLU A 128 -7.00 -18.63 -16.76
C GLU A 128 -5.71 -17.85 -16.48
N SER A 129 -4.68 -18.01 -17.31
CA SER A 129 -3.41 -17.28 -17.19
C SER A 129 -3.61 -15.78 -17.40
N LEU A 130 -4.41 -15.39 -18.40
CA LEU A 130 -4.75 -13.98 -18.64
C LEU A 130 -5.54 -13.37 -17.48
N LEU A 131 -6.51 -14.10 -16.93
CA LEU A 131 -7.29 -13.65 -15.79
C LEU A 131 -6.40 -13.45 -14.56
N LYS A 132 -5.50 -14.40 -14.26
CA LYS A 132 -4.55 -14.32 -13.18
C LYS A 132 -3.64 -13.08 -13.30
N GLN A 133 -3.10 -12.87 -14.52
CA GLN A 133 -2.28 -11.71 -14.81
C GLN A 133 -3.05 -10.40 -14.59
N LYS A 134 -4.27 -10.30 -15.11
CA LYS A 134 -5.13 -9.12 -14.96
C LYS A 134 -5.52 -8.83 -13.50
N THR A 135 -5.74 -9.90 -12.73
CA THR A 135 -6.02 -9.74 -11.29
C THR A 135 -4.81 -9.14 -10.56
N ILE A 136 -3.60 -9.63 -10.84
CA ILE A 136 -2.35 -9.09 -10.26
C ILE A 136 -2.16 -7.63 -10.66
N GLU A 137 -2.28 -7.29 -11.95
CA GLU A 137 -2.17 -5.92 -12.44
C GLU A 137 -3.17 -4.97 -11.75
N LEU A 138 -4.42 -5.42 -11.59
CA LEU A 138 -5.48 -4.64 -10.94
C LEU A 138 -5.21 -4.43 -9.45
N GLU A 139 -4.70 -5.44 -8.74
CA GLU A 139 -4.31 -5.33 -7.34
C GLU A 139 -3.15 -4.34 -7.14
N GLU A 140 -2.15 -4.38 -8.02
CA GLU A 140 -1.03 -3.43 -7.99
C GLU A 140 -1.51 -1.99 -8.26
N GLU A 141 -2.36 -1.80 -9.26
CA GLU A 141 -2.91 -0.48 -9.60
C GLU A 141 -3.78 0.08 -8.46
N LYS A 142 -4.61 -0.78 -7.86
CA LYS A 142 -5.40 -0.43 -6.68
C LYS A 142 -4.49 -0.01 -5.52
N LYS A 143 -3.44 -0.77 -5.25
CA LYS A 143 -2.47 -0.45 -4.19
C LYS A 143 -1.75 0.88 -4.42
N LYS A 144 -1.35 1.17 -5.67
CA LYS A 144 -0.77 2.48 -6.05
C LYS A 144 -1.75 3.62 -5.80
N THR A 145 -3.00 3.46 -6.23
CA THR A 145 -4.06 4.45 -6.01
C THR A 145 -4.31 4.69 -4.53
N ASP A 146 -4.35 3.63 -3.72
CA ASP A 146 -4.53 3.72 -2.27
C ASP A 146 -3.40 4.49 -1.60
N ASN A 147 -2.16 4.22 -1.96
CA ASN A 147 -1.01 4.93 -1.45
C ASN A 147 -1.05 6.44 -1.81
N LEU A 148 -1.43 6.78 -3.04
CA LEU A 148 -1.58 8.19 -3.45
C LEU A 148 -2.66 8.91 -2.65
N LEU A 149 -3.79 8.26 -2.35
CA LEU A 149 -4.84 8.82 -1.50
C LEU A 149 -4.38 9.01 -0.05
N MET A 150 -3.60 8.06 0.49
CA MET A 150 -3.05 8.15 1.85
C MET A 150 -2.00 9.26 2.00
N ASN A 151 -1.40 9.73 0.91
CA ASN A 151 -0.53 10.91 0.93
C ASN A 151 -1.31 12.23 1.05
N ILE A 152 -2.63 12.21 0.86
CA ILE A 152 -3.48 13.41 0.87
C ILE A 152 -4.42 13.43 2.08
N LEU A 153 -4.90 12.25 2.52
CA LEU A 153 -5.86 12.09 3.61
C LEU A 153 -5.38 11.03 4.60
N PRO A 154 -5.66 11.19 5.90
CA PRO A 154 -5.35 10.16 6.89
C PRO A 154 -5.98 8.80 6.54
N ALA A 155 -5.28 7.70 6.83
CA ALA A 155 -5.69 6.35 6.42
C ALA A 155 -7.11 5.96 6.88
N GLY A 156 -7.52 6.35 8.09
CA GLY A 156 -8.88 6.14 8.60
C GLY A 156 -9.94 6.89 7.79
N ILE A 157 -9.62 8.10 7.35
CA ILE A 157 -10.50 8.95 6.54
C ILE A 157 -10.61 8.40 5.12
N VAL A 158 -9.52 7.92 4.52
CA VAL A 158 -9.54 7.23 3.22
C VAL A 158 -10.45 6.00 3.26
N LYS A 159 -10.36 5.21 4.33
CA LYS A 159 -11.22 4.03 4.50
C LYS A 159 -12.70 4.40 4.58
N GLU A 160 -13.05 5.42 5.37
CA GLU A 160 -14.43 5.90 5.51
C GLU A 160 -14.96 6.45 4.18
N LEU A 161 -14.15 7.26 3.47
CA LEU A 161 -14.50 7.82 2.16
C LEU A 161 -14.76 6.73 1.11
N LYS A 162 -13.95 5.68 1.07
CA LYS A 162 -14.14 4.55 0.15
C LYS A 162 -15.39 3.73 0.45
N LEU A 163 -15.72 3.53 1.73
CA LEU A 163 -16.88 2.76 2.13
C LEU A 163 -18.19 3.51 1.93
N ASN A 164 -18.22 4.80 2.25
CA ASN A 164 -19.44 5.59 2.37
C ASN A 164 -19.60 6.66 1.28
N GLY A 165 -18.56 6.89 0.45
CA GLY A 165 -18.54 7.98 -0.54
C GLY A 165 -18.42 9.38 0.08
N SER A 166 -18.44 9.50 1.41
CA SER A 166 -18.37 10.76 2.16
C SER A 166 -17.80 10.52 3.56
N VAL A 167 -17.30 11.59 4.18
CA VAL A 167 -16.80 11.60 5.57
C VAL A 167 -17.63 12.60 6.36
N LYS A 168 -18.20 12.16 7.49
CA LYS A 168 -18.98 13.04 8.34
C LYS A 168 -18.05 13.87 9.23
N PRO A 169 -18.29 15.19 9.39
CA PRO A 169 -17.58 15.99 10.38
C PRO A 169 -17.75 15.40 11.78
N ARG A 170 -16.69 15.40 12.58
CA ARG A 170 -16.67 14.88 13.94
C ARG A 170 -16.19 15.97 14.90
N LEU A 171 -16.84 16.02 16.05
CA LEU A 171 -16.42 16.84 17.17
C LEU A 171 -15.39 16.06 17.98
N PHE A 172 -14.29 16.71 18.32
CA PHE A 172 -13.24 16.25 19.21
C PHE A 172 -13.17 17.20 20.40
N GLU A 173 -13.37 16.67 21.61
CA GLU A 173 -13.48 17.49 22.82
C GLU A 173 -12.13 18.03 23.30
N SER A 174 -11.07 17.25 23.11
CA SER A 174 -9.71 17.65 23.52
C SER A 174 -8.69 17.16 22.50
N ILE A 175 -8.12 18.09 21.75
CA ILE A 175 -6.99 17.86 20.85
C ILE A 175 -5.97 19.00 21.02
N THR A 176 -4.78 18.84 20.48
CA THR A 176 -3.76 19.91 20.48
C THR A 176 -3.38 20.30 19.07
N ILE A 177 -3.45 21.58 18.77
CA ILE A 177 -3.01 22.17 17.50
C ILE A 177 -1.71 22.91 17.70
N MET A 178 -0.76 22.69 16.79
CA MET A 178 0.53 23.38 16.73
C MET A 178 0.69 24.07 15.38
N PHE A 179 1.12 25.33 15.42
CA PHE A 179 1.65 26.07 14.28
C PHE A 179 3.15 26.31 14.48
N ALA A 180 3.95 25.95 13.50
CA ALA A 180 5.40 26.21 13.46
C ALA A 180 5.71 27.07 12.23
N ASN A 181 6.24 28.29 12.44
CA ASN A 181 6.44 29.30 11.39
C ASN A 181 7.88 29.80 11.35
N PHE A 182 8.39 30.01 10.17
CA PHE A 182 9.69 30.66 9.95
C PHE A 182 9.51 32.18 9.84
N HIS A 183 9.65 32.90 10.98
CA HIS A 183 9.41 34.34 11.10
C HIS A 183 10.19 35.18 10.09
N ASN A 184 11.44 34.85 9.83
CA ASN A 184 12.32 35.58 8.91
C ASN A 184 12.31 35.10 7.46
N PHE A 185 11.36 34.29 7.04
CA PHE A 185 11.32 33.67 5.70
C PHE A 185 11.37 34.69 4.55
N ILE A 186 10.58 35.77 4.64
CA ILE A 186 10.57 36.83 3.63
C ILE A 186 11.94 37.52 3.53
N SER A 187 12.56 37.79 4.65
CA SER A 187 13.88 38.41 4.70
C SER A 187 14.96 37.49 4.09
N LEU A 188 14.85 36.18 4.31
CA LEU A 188 15.75 35.21 3.70
C LEU A 188 15.60 35.16 2.17
N ILE A 189 14.35 35.16 1.65
CA ILE A 189 14.10 35.20 0.19
C ILE A 189 14.63 36.49 -0.44
N GLN A 190 14.57 37.63 0.26
CA GLN A 190 15.09 38.90 -0.26
C GLN A 190 16.62 38.96 -0.23
N LYS A 191 17.25 38.32 0.76
CA LYS A 191 18.70 38.35 0.97
C LYS A 191 19.47 37.30 0.17
N TYR A 192 18.85 36.16 -0.10
CA TYR A 192 19.48 35.01 -0.74
C TYR A 192 18.74 34.59 -2.01
N GLU A 193 19.31 33.67 -2.78
CA GLU A 193 18.68 33.10 -3.97
C GLU A 193 17.36 32.38 -3.59
N PRO A 194 16.20 32.81 -4.10
CA PRO A 194 14.89 32.27 -3.70
C PRO A 194 14.77 30.76 -3.88
N VAL A 195 15.30 30.20 -4.97
CA VAL A 195 15.27 28.76 -5.25
C VAL A 195 16.01 27.97 -4.16
N LYS A 196 17.15 28.48 -3.69
CA LYS A 196 17.93 27.86 -2.63
C LYS A 196 17.19 27.91 -1.27
N VAL A 197 16.58 29.04 -0.95
CA VAL A 197 15.81 29.21 0.29
C VAL A 197 14.60 28.26 0.31
N VAL A 198 13.85 28.19 -0.80
CA VAL A 198 12.69 27.28 -0.92
C VAL A 198 13.15 25.82 -0.91
N GLY A 199 14.29 25.49 -1.55
CA GLY A 199 14.87 24.17 -1.49
C GLY A 199 15.20 23.72 -0.07
N GLN A 200 15.82 24.58 0.73
CA GLN A 200 16.10 24.30 2.14
C GLN A 200 14.82 24.19 2.98
N LEU A 201 13.83 25.06 2.74
CA LEU A 201 12.52 24.93 3.42
C LEU A 201 11.89 23.56 3.16
N ASN A 202 11.96 23.07 1.92
CA ASN A 202 11.46 21.76 1.56
C ASN A 202 12.22 20.64 2.30
N GLU A 203 13.56 20.73 2.42
CA GLU A 203 14.36 19.78 3.20
C GLU A 203 13.96 19.81 4.69
N ILE A 204 13.74 20.98 5.26
CA ILE A 204 13.28 21.14 6.65
C ILE A 204 11.91 20.50 6.83
N TYR A 205 10.97 20.75 5.91
CA TYR A 205 9.63 20.17 5.99
C TYR A 205 9.65 18.66 5.82
N HIS A 206 10.53 18.12 4.98
CA HIS A 206 10.72 16.67 4.90
C HIS A 206 11.17 16.07 6.23
N GLN A 207 12.09 16.71 6.95
CA GLN A 207 12.48 16.27 8.30
C GLN A 207 11.36 16.43 9.32
N PHE A 208 10.57 17.49 9.22
CA PHE A 208 9.40 17.69 10.07
C PHE A 208 8.35 16.60 9.83
N ASP A 209 8.10 16.24 8.56
CA ASP A 209 7.21 15.13 8.18
C ASP A 209 7.67 13.82 8.84
N MET A 210 8.96 13.49 8.79
CA MET A 210 9.53 12.31 9.45
C MET A 210 9.34 12.33 10.98
N ILE A 211 9.56 13.47 11.64
CA ILE A 211 9.39 13.62 13.09
C ILE A 211 7.92 13.41 13.47
N VAL A 212 6.98 13.99 12.71
CA VAL A 212 5.54 13.92 12.95
C VAL A 212 5.03 12.51 12.77
N GLU A 213 5.38 11.86 11.65
CA GLU A 213 4.99 10.48 11.33
C GLU A 213 5.48 9.51 12.42
N TYR A 214 6.76 9.62 12.81
CA TYR A 214 7.33 8.75 13.84
C TYR A 214 6.66 8.92 15.22
N SER A 215 6.12 10.11 15.49
CA SER A 215 5.41 10.40 16.74
C SER A 215 3.92 10.04 16.71
N GLY A 216 3.42 9.56 15.58
CA GLY A 216 2.01 9.20 15.40
C GLY A 216 1.06 10.39 15.45
N LEU A 217 1.52 11.56 15.04
CA LEU A 217 0.73 12.79 14.94
C LEU A 217 0.28 13.01 13.49
N GLU A 218 -0.72 13.89 13.30
CA GLU A 218 -1.25 14.19 11.96
C GLU A 218 -0.72 15.54 11.47
N LYS A 219 -0.03 15.51 10.32
CA LYS A 219 0.26 16.71 9.55
C LYS A 219 -1.01 17.21 8.91
N MET A 220 -1.49 18.38 9.31
CA MET A 220 -2.71 18.96 8.73
C MET A 220 -2.43 19.58 7.37
N LYS A 221 -1.54 20.54 7.31
CA LYS A 221 -1.18 21.29 6.09
C LYS A 221 0.02 22.20 6.29
N THR A 222 0.52 22.72 5.17
CA THR A 222 1.43 23.87 5.16
C THR A 222 0.71 25.10 4.61
N ILE A 223 0.92 26.26 5.22
CA ILE A 223 0.35 27.54 4.82
C ILE A 223 1.50 28.52 4.60
N GLY A 224 1.98 28.64 3.36
CA GLY A 224 3.19 29.43 3.08
C GLY A 224 4.41 28.84 3.82
N ASN A 225 4.97 29.61 4.74
CA ASN A 225 6.11 29.22 5.59
C ASN A 225 5.68 28.71 6.98
N THR A 226 4.43 28.33 7.15
CA THR A 226 3.87 27.78 8.40
C THR A 226 3.52 26.31 8.21
N TYR A 227 3.93 25.48 9.15
CA TYR A 227 3.65 24.06 9.23
C TYR A 227 2.64 23.81 10.35
N MET A 228 1.52 23.13 10.06
CA MET A 228 0.42 22.87 10.98
C MET A 228 0.28 21.39 11.29
N ILE A 229 0.18 21.06 12.58
CA ILE A 229 0.03 19.69 13.11
C ILE A 229 -1.16 19.62 14.05
N GLY A 230 -1.82 18.45 14.06
CA GLY A 230 -2.84 18.07 15.03
C GLY A 230 -2.44 16.83 15.83
N GLY A 231 -2.58 16.91 17.15
CA GLY A 231 -2.46 15.78 18.06
C GLY A 231 -3.83 15.36 18.57
N GLY A 232 -4.10 14.02 18.64
CA GLY A 232 -5.41 13.47 18.96
C GLY A 232 -6.35 13.38 17.74
N LEU A 233 -5.79 13.39 16.54
CA LEU A 233 -6.49 13.30 15.25
C LEU A 233 -5.84 12.25 14.35
N PRO A 234 -6.58 11.58 13.49
CA PRO A 234 -8.05 11.44 13.44
C PRO A 234 -8.60 10.50 14.51
N ILE A 235 -7.75 10.01 15.40
CA ILE A 235 -8.05 9.12 16.53
C ILE A 235 -7.67 9.87 17.81
N GLU A 236 -8.62 9.94 18.75
CA GLU A 236 -8.38 10.54 20.05
C GLU A 236 -7.27 9.82 20.82
N SER A 237 -6.49 10.59 21.58
CA SER A 237 -5.35 10.10 22.37
C SER A 237 -5.15 11.04 23.55
N ASP A 238 -5.05 10.51 24.77
CA ASP A 238 -4.90 11.31 26.01
C ASP A 238 -3.54 12.00 26.09
N ASP A 239 -2.53 11.50 25.37
CA ASP A 239 -1.17 12.02 25.35
C ASP A 239 -0.90 13.02 24.21
N HIS A 240 -1.96 13.49 23.54
CA HIS A 240 -1.85 14.38 22.36
C HIS A 240 -1.02 15.64 22.63
N ALA A 241 -1.19 16.28 23.80
CA ALA A 241 -0.45 17.49 24.17
C ALA A 241 1.03 17.20 24.43
N LEU A 242 1.33 16.11 25.12
CA LEU A 242 2.71 15.69 25.42
C LEU A 242 3.48 15.39 24.13
N LYS A 243 2.88 14.65 23.21
CA LYS A 243 3.48 14.34 21.90
C LYS A 243 3.72 15.59 21.06
N ILE A 244 2.78 16.54 21.06
CA ILE A 244 2.95 17.81 20.34
C ILE A 244 4.13 18.61 20.91
N ILE A 245 4.28 18.69 22.24
CA ILE A 245 5.43 19.38 22.85
C ILE A 245 6.74 18.67 22.52
N GLU A 246 6.78 17.35 22.59
CA GLU A 246 7.97 16.58 22.22
C GLU A 246 8.39 16.86 20.77
N VAL A 247 7.44 16.86 19.83
CA VAL A 247 7.69 17.17 18.42
C VAL A 247 8.15 18.62 18.24
N ALA A 248 7.55 19.57 18.95
CA ALA A 248 7.95 20.99 18.92
C ALA A 248 9.42 21.17 19.35
N LEU A 249 9.84 20.48 20.42
CA LEU A 249 11.23 20.52 20.90
C LEU A 249 12.17 19.88 19.87
N LYS A 250 11.85 18.71 19.31
CA LYS A 250 12.65 18.06 18.27
C LYS A 250 12.80 18.91 17.01
N MET A 251 11.73 19.58 16.58
CA MET A 251 11.77 20.50 15.43
C MET A 251 12.67 21.71 15.72
N SER A 252 12.55 22.30 16.91
CA SER A 252 13.39 23.42 17.33
C SER A 252 14.87 23.03 17.40
N GLU A 253 15.19 21.87 17.97
CA GLU A 253 16.55 21.34 18.02
C GLU A 253 17.12 21.05 16.62
N TYR A 254 16.31 20.50 15.72
CA TYR A 254 16.73 20.27 14.33
C TYR A 254 17.11 21.59 13.63
N VAL A 255 16.26 22.62 13.75
CA VAL A 255 16.53 23.94 13.14
C VAL A 255 17.77 24.60 13.74
N GLN A 256 17.99 24.50 15.06
CA GLN A 256 19.20 24.99 15.70
C GLN A 256 20.45 24.28 15.17
N ARG A 257 20.42 22.96 15.04
CA ARG A 257 21.52 22.18 14.47
C ARG A 257 21.75 22.55 12.99
N LEU A 258 20.69 22.80 12.24
CA LEU A 258 20.79 23.22 10.83
C LEU A 258 21.47 24.59 10.72
N ASN A 259 21.09 25.56 11.56
CA ASN A 259 21.68 26.89 11.59
C ASN A 259 23.19 26.87 11.94
N SER A 260 23.60 25.94 12.80
CA SER A 260 25.02 25.76 13.15
C SER A 260 25.88 25.23 11.98
N LYS A 261 25.27 24.64 10.94
CA LYS A 261 25.97 24.05 9.80
C LYS A 261 25.93 24.91 8.53
N ASN A 262 24.95 25.79 8.40
CA ASN A 262 24.66 26.55 7.19
C ASN A 262 24.77 28.06 7.44
N ASN A 263 25.01 28.83 6.36
CA ASN A 263 25.06 30.30 6.43
C ASN A 263 23.68 30.96 6.49
N LEU A 264 22.57 30.20 6.53
CA LEU A 264 21.22 30.71 6.71
C LEU A 264 20.80 30.55 8.16
N GLU A 265 20.22 31.58 8.73
CA GLU A 265 19.76 31.60 10.11
C GLU A 265 18.23 31.56 10.13
N TRP A 266 17.68 30.34 10.15
CA TRP A 266 16.24 30.10 10.24
C TRP A 266 15.72 30.49 11.63
N GLN A 267 14.68 31.30 11.70
CA GLN A 267 14.03 31.73 12.93
C GLN A 267 12.67 31.08 13.09
N LEU A 268 12.66 29.86 13.68
CA LEU A 268 11.45 29.12 13.97
C LEU A 268 10.76 29.67 15.22
N ARG A 269 9.45 29.89 15.16
CA ARG A 269 8.58 30.15 16.28
C ARG A 269 7.42 29.21 16.30
N ILE A 270 6.98 28.76 17.47
CA ILE A 270 5.95 27.74 17.62
C ILE A 270 4.86 28.23 18.57
N GLY A 271 3.60 28.08 18.14
CA GLY A 271 2.42 28.35 18.96
C GLY A 271 1.53 27.14 19.08
N ILE A 272 1.09 26.83 20.30
CA ILE A 272 0.33 25.62 20.62
C ILE A 272 -0.88 25.96 21.47
N ASN A 273 -2.01 25.33 21.15
CA ASN A 273 -3.21 25.42 21.99
C ASN A 273 -3.96 24.08 21.97
N SER A 274 -4.56 23.74 23.11
CA SER A 274 -5.39 22.54 23.31
C SER A 274 -6.85 22.91 23.55
N GLY A 275 -7.76 22.13 23.01
CA GLY A 275 -9.20 22.33 23.21
C GLY A 275 -10.03 21.62 22.14
N GLN A 276 -11.31 21.97 22.09
CA GLN A 276 -12.31 21.38 21.20
C GLN A 276 -12.14 21.84 19.75
N VAL A 277 -12.32 20.91 18.80
CA VAL A 277 -12.40 21.22 17.37
C VAL A 277 -13.43 20.36 16.67
N VAL A 278 -13.90 20.81 15.51
CA VAL A 278 -14.57 19.96 14.53
C VAL A 278 -13.56 19.59 13.46
N ALA A 279 -13.38 18.31 13.19
CA ALA A 279 -12.55 17.82 12.08
C ALA A 279 -13.41 17.16 11.01
N GLY A 280 -13.03 17.31 9.75
CA GLY A 280 -13.77 16.72 8.63
C GLY A 280 -13.11 16.90 7.29
N VAL A 281 -13.74 16.34 6.25
CA VAL A 281 -13.31 16.49 4.86
C VAL A 281 -14.19 17.53 4.16
N VAL A 282 -13.57 18.48 3.51
CA VAL A 282 -14.26 19.52 2.72
C VAL A 282 -13.76 19.44 1.28
N GLY A 283 -14.69 19.75 0.35
CA GLY A 283 -14.47 19.74 -1.08
C GLY A 283 -15.10 18.53 -1.77
N THR A 284 -15.37 18.67 -3.08
CA THR A 284 -15.91 17.61 -3.94
C THR A 284 -14.90 17.10 -4.95
N HIS A 285 -14.00 17.95 -5.41
CA HIS A 285 -12.95 17.63 -6.39
C HIS A 285 -11.54 17.64 -5.80
N LYS A 286 -11.31 18.48 -4.78
CA LYS A 286 -10.07 18.55 -4.02
C LYS A 286 -10.42 18.35 -2.57
N PHE A 287 -10.36 17.12 -2.12
CA PHE A 287 -10.58 16.78 -0.72
C PHE A 287 -9.47 17.35 0.15
N THR A 288 -9.87 18.00 1.24
CA THR A 288 -8.94 18.45 2.27
C THR A 288 -9.51 18.03 3.62
N TYR A 289 -8.75 17.23 4.38
CA TYR A 289 -9.03 16.98 5.78
C TYR A 289 -8.52 18.16 6.59
N ASP A 290 -9.39 18.81 7.33
CA ASP A 290 -9.06 20.01 8.08
C ASP A 290 -9.82 20.09 9.40
N VAL A 291 -9.47 21.08 10.22
CA VAL A 291 -10.03 21.33 11.54
C VAL A 291 -10.52 22.76 11.67
N TRP A 292 -11.62 22.93 12.41
CA TRP A 292 -12.27 24.22 12.65
C TRP A 292 -12.61 24.38 14.13
N GLY A 293 -12.49 25.59 14.62
CA GLY A 293 -12.82 25.99 15.99
C GLY A 293 -11.86 27.04 16.54
N ASP A 294 -12.24 27.60 17.68
CA ASP A 294 -11.45 28.63 18.37
C ASP A 294 -10.05 28.11 18.76
N THR A 295 -9.94 26.82 19.03
CA THR A 295 -8.67 26.15 19.35
C THR A 295 -7.61 26.39 18.26
N VAL A 296 -7.99 26.33 16.99
CA VAL A 296 -7.10 26.56 15.83
C VAL A 296 -6.67 28.02 15.77
N ASN A 297 -7.64 28.94 15.93
CA ASN A 297 -7.38 30.38 15.89
C ASN A 297 -6.45 30.84 17.04
N ILE A 298 -6.66 30.27 18.22
CA ILE A 298 -5.82 30.59 19.40
C ILE A 298 -4.39 30.06 19.19
N ALA A 299 -4.24 28.82 18.69
CA ALA A 299 -2.92 28.25 18.37
C ALA A 299 -2.13 29.12 17.37
N SER A 300 -2.80 29.60 16.32
CA SER A 300 -2.21 30.55 15.37
C SER A 300 -1.80 31.88 16.02
N ARG A 301 -2.59 32.41 16.95
CA ARG A 301 -2.25 33.63 17.70
C ARG A 301 -1.08 33.39 18.66
N MET A 302 -0.99 32.22 19.28
CA MET A 302 0.17 31.84 20.11
C MET A 302 1.45 31.83 19.26
N GLU A 303 1.39 31.32 18.03
CA GLU A 303 2.50 31.37 17.08
C GLU A 303 2.87 32.82 16.73
N ASN A 304 1.89 33.63 16.32
CA ASN A 304 2.13 35.03 15.92
C ASN A 304 2.70 35.91 17.04
N SER A 305 2.36 35.62 18.29
CA SER A 305 2.88 36.34 19.47
C SER A 305 4.17 35.73 20.03
N CYS A 306 4.62 34.61 19.46
CA CYS A 306 5.80 33.90 19.93
C CYS A 306 7.10 34.62 19.51
N GLU A 307 8.10 34.54 20.35
CA GLU A 307 9.45 34.97 20.04
C GLU A 307 10.18 33.92 19.19
N PRO A 308 11.06 34.34 18.25
CA PRO A 308 11.89 33.42 17.51
C PRO A 308 12.72 32.50 18.41
N GLY A 309 12.74 31.22 18.10
CA GLY A 309 13.44 30.17 18.85
C GLY A 309 12.69 29.69 20.11
N LYS A 310 11.45 30.16 20.34
CA LYS A 310 10.64 29.78 21.50
C LYS A 310 9.41 28.95 21.08
N ILE A 311 8.86 28.23 22.06
CA ILE A 311 7.60 27.49 21.99
C ILE A 311 6.63 28.16 22.98
N ASN A 312 5.54 28.71 22.46
CA ASN A 312 4.53 29.45 23.20
C ASN A 312 3.24 28.63 23.31
N ILE A 313 2.77 28.38 24.51
CA ILE A 313 1.58 27.60 24.80
C ILE A 313 0.56 28.36 25.61
N THR A 314 -0.72 27.99 25.47
CA THR A 314 -1.81 28.53 26.32
C THR A 314 -1.86 27.86 27.70
N ARG A 315 -2.66 28.41 28.62
CA ARG A 315 -2.97 27.77 29.90
C ARG A 315 -3.58 26.39 29.74
N THR A 316 -4.49 26.20 28.80
CA THR A 316 -5.13 24.91 28.55
C THR A 316 -4.11 23.82 28.17
N THR A 317 -3.13 24.17 27.35
CA THR A 317 -2.02 23.26 27.03
C THR A 317 -1.07 23.07 28.21
N TYR A 318 -0.76 24.17 28.94
CA TYR A 318 0.09 24.13 30.13
C TYR A 318 -0.44 23.12 31.17
N GLU A 319 -1.74 23.11 31.45
CA GLU A 319 -2.37 22.22 32.42
C GLU A 319 -2.24 20.71 32.01
N LEU A 320 -2.09 20.41 30.75
CA LEU A 320 -1.89 19.04 30.23
C LEU A 320 -0.42 18.58 30.26
N VAL A 321 0.54 19.51 30.38
CA VAL A 321 1.98 19.18 30.19
C VAL A 321 2.88 19.59 31.34
N ASN A 322 2.37 20.38 32.28
CA ASN A 322 3.17 20.99 33.33
C ASN A 322 3.82 19.99 34.30
N ASP A 323 3.33 18.77 34.40
CA ASP A 323 3.95 17.74 35.26
C ASP A 323 5.26 17.21 34.70
N ILE A 324 5.45 17.31 33.38
CA ILE A 324 6.59 16.72 32.66
C ILE A 324 7.53 17.78 32.11
N TYR A 325 6.99 18.93 31.67
CA TYR A 325 7.77 19.98 31.02
C TYR A 325 7.94 21.22 31.93
N ASP A 326 9.13 21.81 31.87
CA ASP A 326 9.43 23.10 32.49
C ASP A 326 8.79 24.22 31.65
N CYS A 327 7.86 24.97 32.26
CA CYS A 327 7.09 26.00 31.59
C CYS A 327 7.15 27.30 32.37
N GLU A 328 7.54 28.39 31.70
CA GLU A 328 7.69 29.74 32.27
C GLU A 328 6.51 30.61 31.86
N TYR A 329 5.83 31.23 32.85
CA TYR A 329 4.77 32.18 32.58
C TYR A 329 5.31 33.46 31.95
N ARG A 330 4.76 33.87 30.79
CA ARG A 330 5.23 35.05 30.05
C ARG A 330 4.22 36.20 29.97
N GLY A 331 3.08 36.10 30.63
CA GLY A 331 2.05 37.15 30.63
C GLY A 331 0.81 36.78 29.82
N LYS A 332 0.02 37.78 29.47
CA LYS A 332 -1.27 37.61 28.80
C LYS A 332 -1.27 38.20 27.39
N LEU A 333 -1.98 37.54 26.48
CA LEU A 333 -2.32 38.04 25.16
C LEU A 333 -3.79 38.48 25.15
N ASN A 334 -4.05 39.73 24.75
CA ASN A 334 -5.42 40.15 24.50
C ASN A 334 -5.87 39.65 23.12
N ALA A 335 -6.69 38.60 23.10
CA ALA A 335 -7.20 38.02 21.90
C ALA A 335 -8.57 38.62 21.56
N LYS A 336 -8.64 39.45 20.51
CA LYS A 336 -9.88 40.11 20.05
C LYS A 336 -11.02 39.11 19.94
N GLY A 337 -12.09 39.30 20.72
CA GLY A 337 -13.28 38.44 20.76
C GLY A 337 -13.19 37.25 21.72
N MET A 338 -12.03 36.99 22.37
CA MET A 338 -11.83 35.83 23.26
C MET A 338 -11.30 36.21 24.65
N GLY A 339 -11.02 37.50 24.87
CA GLY A 339 -10.51 38.00 26.14
C GLY A 339 -8.99 37.83 26.31
N GLU A 340 -8.53 37.84 27.56
CA GLU A 340 -7.10 37.65 27.93
C GLU A 340 -6.76 36.16 28.01
N ILE A 341 -5.70 35.74 27.33
CA ILE A 341 -5.19 34.36 27.32
C ILE A 341 -3.82 34.33 27.95
N ASP A 342 -3.66 33.55 29.02
CA ASP A 342 -2.36 33.32 29.65
C ASP A 342 -1.43 32.53 28.75
N MET A 343 -0.16 32.96 28.69
CA MET A 343 0.85 32.36 27.84
C MET A 343 2.01 31.81 28.67
N PHE A 344 2.60 30.72 28.20
CA PHE A 344 3.76 30.11 28.81
C PHE A 344 4.79 29.72 27.73
N PHE A 345 6.08 29.90 28.03
CA PHE A 345 7.15 29.31 27.25
C PHE A 345 7.48 27.91 27.76
N VAL A 346 7.70 26.99 26.84
CA VAL A 346 8.23 25.66 27.15
C VAL A 346 9.75 25.70 27.01
N ASN A 347 10.48 25.43 28.10
CA ASN A 347 11.94 25.46 28.12
C ASN A 347 12.57 24.06 27.87
N GLY A 348 11.87 22.96 28.19
CA GLY A 348 12.33 21.58 28.02
C GLY A 348 11.69 20.62 29.02
N LEU A 349 12.26 19.44 29.16
CA LEU A 349 11.88 18.48 30.21
C LEU A 349 12.33 19.02 31.59
N LYS A 350 11.54 18.71 32.64
CA LYS A 350 11.90 19.01 34.02
C LYS A 350 13.11 18.23 34.48
#